data_e998c1aab984f3044202f429ebfec0c2
#
_entry.id   e998c1aab984f3044202f429ebfec0c2
#
_cell.length_a   1.000
_cell.length_b   1.000
_cell.length_c   1.000
_cell.angle_alpha   90.00
_cell.angle_beta   90.00
_cell.angle_gamma   90.00
#
_symmetry.space_group_name_H-M   'P 1'
#
loop_
_entity.id
_entity.type
_entity.pdbx_description
1 polymer ?
#
loop_
_entity_poly.entity_id
_entity_poly.type
_entity_poly.pdbx_seq_one_letter_code
_entity_poly.pdbx_strand_id
1 'polypeptide(L)'
;MAFRDDLIKARSYIVFIVGLLVAFVLVYTVEKNSGVAQSTATDCDDKIAKRLAAQTTTIYEFKPVDNIKLEDSANRPVAQVPRKLTAEEMRMARIAWTYFKNNTRTETGMVNSVNNYTASTMWDTASYMLGTISAERLGIIQRKEMVSRMRALMKTLETMPLVDNKLPNKSYSTATGKMVTYTNKESPNGIGWSAIDIGRVLVPLNTMAWRYPELTEQARRVIARWDFASISRNGQMMGAVRDKQGALKYLQEGRVGYEQYAAKSLGLLGLDVGRALNWNEFLQYVDIYGIKVPADKRDAKMYGAQNFVVSENYMLDGLEYGFDGTSREYAWRIYQAQKGRYNDKKILTAISEDHLDGPPYFIYSTLFANGKKWNVITENGKDAEAFRMLSTKAVFAWHALYRDDYTSKMLATITPLANPEKGWPAGRYEATGQTNQSFNANTNGIVLESLAYIQQGKMLPF
;
A
#
# COMPACT_ATOMS: atom_id res chain seq x y z
N MET A 1 25.49 75.42 -17.18
CA MET A 1 25.82 73.96 -17.02
C MET A 1 25.15 73.35 -15.80
N ALA A 2 25.11 74.00 -14.62
CA ALA A 2 24.56 73.43 -13.38
C ALA A 2 23.08 72.98 -13.43
N PHE A 3 22.18 73.74 -14.07
CA PHE A 3 20.73 73.42 -14.12
C PHE A 3 20.42 72.12 -14.89
N ARG A 4 21.23 71.73 -15.85
CA ARG A 4 21.07 70.53 -16.64
C ARG A 4 21.49 69.26 -15.90
N ASP A 5 22.49 69.38 -15.03
CA ASP A 5 22.98 68.29 -14.20
C ASP A 5 22.03 68.00 -13.02
N ASP A 6 21.40 69.06 -12.50
CA ASP A 6 20.37 68.88 -11.47
C ASP A 6 19.10 68.24 -12.00
N LEU A 7 18.68 68.53 -13.24
CA LEU A 7 17.56 67.90 -13.92
C LEU A 7 17.82 66.39 -14.21
N ILE A 8 19.04 66.02 -14.56
CA ILE A 8 19.43 64.60 -14.79
C ILE A 8 19.44 63.84 -13.46
N LYS A 9 19.94 64.41 -12.38
CA LYS A 9 19.86 63.85 -11.03
C LYS A 9 18.43 63.68 -10.54
N ALA A 10 17.58 64.69 -10.71
CA ALA A 10 16.18 64.62 -10.34
C ALA A 10 15.43 63.51 -11.10
N ARG A 11 15.73 63.35 -12.43
CA ARG A 11 15.16 62.28 -13.24
C ARG A 11 15.59 60.88 -12.77
N SER A 12 16.84 60.73 -12.33
CA SER A 12 17.36 59.49 -11.79
C SER A 12 16.69 59.10 -10.44
N TYR A 13 16.43 60.09 -9.57
CA TYR A 13 15.71 59.87 -8.30
C TYR A 13 14.25 59.49 -8.57
N ILE A 14 13.57 60.13 -9.53
CA ILE A 14 12.18 59.81 -9.91
C ILE A 14 12.10 58.40 -10.47
N VAL A 15 13.00 57.98 -11.35
CA VAL A 15 13.05 56.60 -11.89
C VAL A 15 13.32 55.57 -10.78
N PHE A 16 14.19 55.91 -9.83
CA PHE A 16 14.48 55.02 -8.67
C PHE A 16 13.26 54.89 -7.75
N ILE A 17 12.56 55.98 -7.44
CA ILE A 17 11.34 55.95 -6.61
C ILE A 17 10.22 55.19 -7.29
N VAL A 18 10.04 55.39 -8.60
CA VAL A 18 9.02 54.63 -9.37
C VAL A 18 9.39 53.16 -9.41
N GLY A 19 10.67 52.81 -9.60
CA GLY A 19 11.13 51.41 -9.54
C GLY A 19 10.89 50.75 -8.17
N LEU A 20 11.12 51.47 -7.07
CA LEU A 20 10.83 51.04 -5.70
C LEU A 20 9.33 50.83 -5.48
N LEU A 21 8.48 51.72 -5.94
CA LEU A 21 7.03 51.60 -5.89
C LEU A 21 6.51 50.41 -6.66
N VAL A 22 7.01 50.17 -7.86
CA VAL A 22 6.65 48.99 -8.67
C VAL A 22 7.13 47.68 -7.99
N ALA A 23 8.33 47.66 -7.42
CA ALA A 23 8.84 46.52 -6.66
C ALA A 23 7.97 46.27 -5.40
N PHE A 24 7.57 47.34 -4.70
CA PHE A 24 6.72 47.21 -3.52
C PHE A 24 5.32 46.67 -3.86
N VAL A 25 4.72 47.15 -4.97
CA VAL A 25 3.43 46.65 -5.46
C VAL A 25 3.56 45.17 -5.91
N LEU A 26 4.66 44.77 -6.55
CA LEU A 26 4.94 43.40 -6.92
C LEU A 26 5.10 42.50 -5.70
N VAL A 27 5.88 42.92 -4.70
CA VAL A 27 6.02 42.17 -3.44
C VAL A 27 4.68 42.08 -2.71
N TYR A 28 3.94 43.17 -2.61
CA TYR A 28 2.62 43.17 -1.96
C TYR A 28 1.60 42.29 -2.68
N THR A 29 1.60 42.25 -4.02
CA THR A 29 0.72 41.37 -4.78
C THR A 29 1.15 39.91 -4.68
N VAL A 30 2.47 39.62 -4.60
CA VAL A 30 2.97 38.26 -4.37
C VAL A 30 2.65 37.82 -2.94
N GLU A 31 2.82 38.64 -1.92
CA GLU A 31 2.43 38.32 -0.54
C GLU A 31 0.92 38.12 -0.40
N LYS A 32 0.11 38.94 -1.04
CA LYS A 32 -1.34 38.79 -1.02
C LYS A 32 -1.82 37.51 -1.73
N ASN A 33 -1.16 37.11 -2.81
CA ASN A 33 -1.45 35.85 -3.52
C ASN A 33 -0.87 34.63 -2.80
N SER A 34 0.27 34.76 -2.11
CA SER A 34 0.79 33.68 -1.25
C SER A 34 -0.05 33.50 0.03
N GLY A 35 -0.67 34.57 0.55
CA GLY A 35 -1.63 34.48 1.64
C GLY A 35 -2.88 33.65 1.29
N VAL A 36 -3.32 33.66 0.04
CA VAL A 36 -4.45 32.82 -0.42
C VAL A 36 -4.02 31.34 -0.48
N ALA A 37 -2.78 31.04 -0.87
CA ALA A 37 -2.26 29.66 -0.86
C ALA A 37 -2.04 29.14 0.59
N GLN A 38 -1.59 30.01 1.52
CA GLN A 38 -1.48 29.67 2.94
C GLN A 38 -2.85 29.44 3.60
N SER A 39 -3.88 30.21 3.22
CA SER A 39 -5.22 30.04 3.78
C SER A 39 -5.87 28.71 3.36
N THR A 40 -5.60 28.21 2.18
CA THR A 40 -6.12 26.91 1.71
C THR A 40 -5.39 25.73 2.37
N ALA A 41 -4.09 25.85 2.61
CA ALA A 41 -3.31 24.84 3.33
C ALA A 41 -3.75 24.75 4.81
N THR A 42 -3.90 25.89 5.48
CA THR A 42 -4.37 25.98 6.87
C THR A 42 -5.80 25.46 7.03
N ASP A 43 -6.70 25.75 6.08
CA ASP A 43 -8.09 25.23 6.10
C ASP A 43 -8.13 23.70 5.90
N CYS A 44 -7.21 23.14 5.11
CA CYS A 44 -7.09 21.71 4.93
C CYS A 44 -6.56 21.02 6.21
N ASP A 45 -5.50 21.56 6.80
CA ASP A 45 -4.92 21.06 8.05
C ASP A 45 -5.92 21.19 9.22
N ASP A 46 -6.67 22.29 9.31
CA ASP A 46 -7.74 22.48 10.29
C ASP A 46 -8.91 21.50 10.13
N LYS A 47 -9.29 21.16 8.92
CA LYS A 47 -10.32 20.15 8.66
C LYS A 47 -9.85 18.75 9.02
N ILE A 48 -8.60 18.40 8.70
CA ILE A 48 -7.99 17.14 9.13
C ILE A 48 -7.91 17.11 10.65
N ALA A 49 -7.37 18.15 11.29
CA ALA A 49 -7.24 18.23 12.73
C ALA A 49 -8.60 18.17 13.45
N LYS A 50 -9.64 18.86 12.97
CA LYS A 50 -11.00 18.77 13.53
C LYS A 50 -11.63 17.40 13.37
N ARG A 51 -11.43 16.73 12.23
CA ARG A 51 -11.89 15.34 12.02
C ARG A 51 -11.16 14.36 12.92
N LEU A 52 -9.84 14.51 13.09
CA LEU A 52 -9.03 13.70 14.01
C LEU A 52 -9.40 13.95 15.48
N ALA A 53 -9.58 15.22 15.88
CA ALA A 53 -9.98 15.59 17.24
C ALA A 53 -11.37 15.05 17.62
N ALA A 54 -12.31 14.98 16.68
CA ALA A 54 -13.63 14.38 16.91
C ALA A 54 -13.57 12.87 17.21
N GLN A 55 -12.46 12.19 16.87
CA GLN A 55 -12.24 10.77 17.12
C GLN A 55 -11.53 10.50 18.45
N THR A 56 -10.79 11.49 18.99
CA THR A 56 -9.94 11.32 20.19
C THR A 56 -10.70 11.52 21.51
N THR A 57 -12.00 11.80 21.48
CA THR A 57 -12.79 12.12 22.69
C THR A 57 -13.17 10.91 23.56
N THR A 58 -12.78 9.70 23.20
CA THR A 58 -13.01 8.52 24.04
C THR A 58 -11.67 7.93 24.46
N ILE A 59 -11.13 8.41 25.58
CA ILE A 59 -10.02 7.73 26.26
C ILE A 59 -10.56 6.42 26.80
N TYR A 60 -10.33 5.31 26.12
CA TYR A 60 -10.56 4.00 26.67
C TYR A 60 -9.35 3.61 27.50
N GLU A 61 -9.57 3.29 28.79
CA GLU A 61 -8.57 2.62 29.60
C GLU A 61 -8.18 1.30 28.89
N PHE A 62 -6.97 1.28 28.40
CA PHE A 62 -6.34 0.07 27.89
C PHE A 62 -6.14 -0.86 29.10
N LYS A 63 -6.96 -1.88 29.25
CA LYS A 63 -6.59 -2.99 30.17
C LYS A 63 -5.38 -3.67 29.54
N PRO A 64 -4.21 -3.68 30.22
CA PRO A 64 -3.06 -4.39 29.71
C PRO A 64 -3.46 -5.85 29.52
N VAL A 65 -3.48 -6.32 28.29
CA VAL A 65 -3.50 -7.75 28.02
C VAL A 65 -2.11 -8.26 28.41
N ASP A 66 -2.04 -9.38 29.13
CA ASP A 66 -0.77 -9.99 29.52
C ASP A 66 0.18 -10.00 28.32
N ASN A 67 1.26 -9.22 28.43
CA ASN A 67 2.23 -9.08 27.34
C ASN A 67 2.87 -10.45 27.12
N ILE A 68 2.48 -11.14 26.07
CA ILE A 68 3.19 -12.33 25.61
C ILE A 68 4.61 -11.88 25.31
N LYS A 69 5.56 -12.28 26.18
CA LYS A 69 6.97 -11.93 25.96
C LYS A 69 7.41 -12.51 24.63
N LEU A 70 7.70 -11.62 23.68
CA LEU A 70 8.23 -12.03 22.38
C LEU A 70 9.67 -12.48 22.58
N GLU A 71 9.94 -13.75 22.28
CA GLU A 71 11.30 -14.29 22.25
C GLU A 71 11.83 -14.15 20.82
N ASP A 72 12.94 -13.41 20.68
CA ASP A 72 13.63 -13.26 19.41
C ASP A 72 14.29 -14.55 18.95
N SER A 73 14.15 -14.89 17.70
CA SER A 73 14.86 -16.02 17.07
C SER A 73 16.36 -15.74 17.02
N ALA A 74 17.16 -16.63 17.60
CA ALA A 74 18.63 -16.47 17.67
C ALA A 74 19.29 -16.38 16.30
N ASN A 75 18.69 -16.94 15.25
CA ASN A 75 19.19 -16.96 13.86
C ASN A 75 18.52 -15.90 12.95
N ARG A 76 17.79 -14.95 13.51
CA ARG A 76 17.20 -13.87 12.72
C ARG A 76 18.29 -12.97 12.17
N PRO A 77 18.36 -12.75 10.84
CA PRO A 77 19.42 -11.92 10.26
C PRO A 77 19.22 -10.44 10.61
N VAL A 78 20.32 -9.72 10.57
CA VAL A 78 20.33 -8.26 10.56
C VAL A 78 19.69 -7.77 9.26
N ALA A 79 19.06 -6.60 9.29
CA ALA A 79 18.47 -6.00 8.09
C ALA A 79 19.53 -5.87 6.96
N GLN A 80 19.12 -6.16 5.74
CA GLN A 80 20.00 -6.09 4.58
C GLN A 80 20.45 -4.65 4.33
N VAL A 81 21.74 -4.48 4.07
CA VAL A 81 22.29 -3.17 3.69
C VAL A 81 21.91 -2.88 2.23
N PRO A 82 21.39 -1.69 1.93
CA PRO A 82 21.11 -1.28 0.57
C PRO A 82 22.34 -1.34 -0.33
N ARG A 83 22.16 -1.76 -1.57
CA ARG A 83 23.22 -1.83 -2.58
C ARG A 83 22.69 -1.50 -3.97
N LYS A 84 23.55 -1.08 -4.86
CA LYS A 84 23.19 -0.89 -6.26
C LYS A 84 22.68 -2.20 -6.86
N LEU A 85 21.63 -2.12 -7.69
CA LEU A 85 21.11 -3.26 -8.43
C LEU A 85 22.11 -3.75 -9.49
N THR A 86 22.12 -5.05 -9.73
CA THR A 86 22.79 -5.64 -10.89
C THR A 86 22.04 -5.28 -12.18
N ALA A 87 22.68 -5.46 -13.33
CA ALA A 87 22.03 -5.26 -14.62
C ALA A 87 20.79 -6.15 -14.80
N GLU A 88 20.83 -7.38 -14.29
CA GLU A 88 19.71 -8.31 -14.35
C GLU A 88 18.56 -7.90 -13.44
N GLU A 89 18.82 -7.47 -12.19
CA GLU A 89 17.79 -6.95 -11.31
C GLU A 89 17.14 -5.67 -11.88
N MET A 90 17.93 -4.83 -12.54
CA MET A 90 17.39 -3.65 -13.24
C MET A 90 16.52 -4.06 -14.44
N ARG A 91 16.89 -5.11 -15.17
CA ARG A 91 16.05 -5.67 -16.24
C ARG A 91 14.73 -6.21 -15.68
N MET A 92 14.78 -6.92 -14.55
CA MET A 92 13.57 -7.41 -13.84
C MET A 92 12.65 -6.26 -13.46
N ALA A 93 13.20 -5.16 -12.93
CA ALA A 93 12.41 -3.97 -12.58
C ALA A 93 11.75 -3.33 -13.81
N ARG A 94 12.45 -3.22 -14.94
CA ARG A 94 11.87 -2.69 -16.20
C ARG A 94 10.74 -3.56 -16.72
N ILE A 95 10.82 -4.87 -16.58
CA ILE A 95 9.74 -5.80 -16.93
C ILE A 95 8.52 -5.55 -16.05
N ALA A 96 8.68 -5.38 -14.73
CA ALA A 96 7.57 -5.05 -13.83
C ALA A 96 6.91 -3.72 -14.22
N TRP A 97 7.72 -2.71 -14.56
CA TRP A 97 7.20 -1.41 -14.99
C TRP A 97 6.37 -1.50 -16.28
N THR A 98 6.63 -2.47 -17.15
CA THR A 98 5.85 -2.67 -18.39
C THR A 98 4.37 -2.91 -18.11
N TYR A 99 4.02 -3.61 -17.01
CA TYR A 99 2.63 -3.77 -16.60
C TYR A 99 1.92 -2.42 -16.47
N PHE A 100 2.52 -1.48 -15.75
CA PHE A 100 1.93 -0.17 -15.48
C PHE A 100 1.86 0.72 -16.72
N LYS A 101 2.83 0.61 -17.64
CA LYS A 101 2.74 1.29 -18.93
C LYS A 101 1.51 0.86 -19.75
N ASN A 102 1.20 -0.44 -19.70
CA ASN A 102 0.14 -1.02 -20.52
C ASN A 102 -1.25 -0.90 -19.89
N ASN A 103 -1.34 -0.81 -18.56
CA ASN A 103 -2.60 -0.92 -17.83
C ASN A 103 -3.04 0.36 -17.12
N THR A 104 -2.31 1.46 -17.22
CA THR A 104 -2.74 2.76 -16.70
C THR A 104 -3.67 3.45 -17.69
N ARG A 105 -4.81 3.93 -17.22
CA ARG A 105 -5.79 4.69 -18.02
C ARG A 105 -5.42 6.17 -18.04
N THR A 106 -5.37 6.76 -19.22
CA THR A 106 -5.02 8.18 -19.39
C THR A 106 -6.10 9.11 -18.84
N GLU A 107 -7.37 8.71 -18.96
CA GLU A 107 -8.54 9.50 -18.59
C GLU A 107 -8.66 9.68 -17.07
N THR A 108 -8.33 8.65 -16.31
CA THR A 108 -8.48 8.64 -14.86
C THR A 108 -7.16 8.58 -14.09
N GLY A 109 -6.07 8.25 -14.77
CA GLY A 109 -4.80 7.94 -14.10
C GLY A 109 -4.81 6.64 -13.29
N MET A 110 -5.92 5.90 -13.27
CA MET A 110 -6.06 4.64 -12.55
C MET A 110 -5.43 3.47 -13.31
N VAL A 111 -5.01 2.44 -12.60
CA VAL A 111 -4.48 1.21 -13.17
C VAL A 111 -5.49 0.08 -13.08
N ASN A 112 -5.56 -0.78 -14.08
CA ASN A 112 -6.30 -2.02 -14.00
C ASN A 112 -5.65 -2.96 -12.95
N SER A 113 -6.45 -3.58 -12.08
CA SER A 113 -5.94 -4.55 -11.11
C SER A 113 -5.36 -5.79 -11.78
N VAL A 114 -6.02 -6.29 -12.80
CA VAL A 114 -5.55 -7.39 -13.65
C VAL A 114 -5.52 -6.92 -15.11
N ASN A 115 -4.59 -7.46 -15.88
CA ASN A 115 -4.43 -7.12 -17.31
C ASN A 115 -5.77 -7.24 -18.05
N ASN A 116 -6.15 -6.20 -18.78
CA ASN A 116 -7.42 -6.06 -19.52
C ASN A 116 -8.71 -6.05 -18.66
N TYR A 117 -8.62 -6.05 -17.32
CA TYR A 117 -9.78 -5.95 -16.44
C TYR A 117 -9.93 -4.51 -15.92
N THR A 118 -10.93 -3.79 -16.42
CA THR A 118 -11.09 -2.34 -16.22
C THR A 118 -11.69 -1.97 -14.85
N ALA A 119 -11.23 -2.62 -13.79
CA ALA A 119 -11.53 -2.28 -12.40
C ALA A 119 -10.27 -2.30 -11.54
N SER A 120 -10.29 -1.59 -10.43
CA SER A 120 -9.20 -1.55 -9.46
C SER A 120 -9.74 -1.40 -8.04
N THR A 121 -9.08 -2.07 -7.08
CA THR A 121 -9.29 -1.87 -5.64
C THR A 121 -8.40 -0.74 -5.13
N MET A 122 -8.61 -0.33 -3.87
CA MET A 122 -7.67 0.59 -3.22
C MET A 122 -6.34 -0.09 -2.92
N TRP A 123 -6.32 -1.40 -2.73
CA TRP A 123 -5.09 -2.20 -2.59
C TRP A 123 -4.23 -2.15 -3.86
N ASP A 124 -4.83 -2.39 -5.03
CA ASP A 124 -4.13 -2.31 -6.32
C ASP A 124 -3.74 -0.88 -6.69
N THR A 125 -4.56 0.10 -6.30
CA THR A 125 -4.24 1.52 -6.43
C THR A 125 -2.97 1.86 -5.64
N ALA A 126 -2.86 1.37 -4.40
CA ALA A 126 -1.64 1.51 -3.59
C ALA A 126 -0.43 0.85 -4.27
N SER A 127 -0.59 -0.37 -4.81
CA SER A 127 0.47 -1.07 -5.54
C SER A 127 0.98 -0.27 -6.76
N TYR A 128 0.07 0.39 -7.48
CA TYR A 128 0.46 1.28 -8.59
C TYR A 128 1.22 2.51 -8.10
N MET A 129 0.75 3.16 -7.04
CA MET A 129 1.41 4.35 -6.49
C MET A 129 2.81 4.01 -5.98
N LEU A 130 2.94 2.94 -5.19
CA LEU A 130 4.22 2.45 -4.65
C LEU A 130 5.15 1.96 -5.76
N GLY A 131 4.62 1.23 -6.74
CA GLY A 131 5.37 0.80 -7.92
C GLY A 131 5.87 2.00 -8.76
N THR A 132 5.08 3.07 -8.89
CA THR A 132 5.48 4.29 -9.62
C THR A 132 6.56 5.06 -8.87
N ILE A 133 6.44 5.20 -7.55
CA ILE A 133 7.49 5.78 -6.69
C ILE A 133 8.76 4.93 -6.79
N SER A 134 8.64 3.61 -6.74
CA SER A 134 9.77 2.68 -6.86
C SER A 134 10.46 2.78 -8.22
N ALA A 135 9.70 2.92 -9.31
CA ALA A 135 10.25 3.09 -10.65
C ALA A 135 11.05 4.41 -10.79
N GLU A 136 10.60 5.49 -10.14
CA GLU A 136 11.36 6.74 -10.05
C GLU A 136 12.63 6.56 -9.22
N ARG A 137 12.54 5.95 -8.04
CA ARG A 137 13.67 5.67 -7.17
C ARG A 137 14.75 4.79 -7.84
N LEU A 138 14.34 3.89 -8.72
CA LEU A 138 15.24 3.04 -9.51
C LEU A 138 15.79 3.74 -10.78
N GLY A 139 15.31 4.94 -11.11
CA GLY A 139 15.69 5.65 -12.32
C GLY A 139 15.13 5.03 -13.61
N ILE A 140 14.06 4.23 -13.52
CA ILE A 140 13.33 3.67 -14.68
C ILE A 140 12.51 4.77 -15.36
N ILE A 141 11.91 5.64 -14.57
CA ILE A 141 11.21 6.85 -15.01
C ILE A 141 11.80 8.08 -14.34
N GLN A 142 11.64 9.21 -14.99
CA GLN A 142 12.06 10.48 -14.40
C GLN A 142 11.02 11.00 -13.40
N ARG A 143 11.46 11.83 -12.45
CA ARG A 143 10.59 12.50 -11.49
C ARG A 143 9.41 13.22 -12.12
N LYS A 144 9.62 13.90 -13.25
CA LYS A 144 8.55 14.58 -14.00
C LYS A 144 7.43 13.62 -14.43
N GLU A 145 7.78 12.41 -14.89
CA GLU A 145 6.80 11.39 -15.26
C GLU A 145 6.05 10.87 -14.05
N MET A 146 6.77 10.52 -12.97
CA MET A 146 6.17 10.08 -11.71
C MET A 146 5.17 11.11 -11.17
N VAL A 147 5.57 12.38 -11.08
CA VAL A 147 4.70 13.48 -10.62
C VAL A 147 3.47 13.63 -11.53
N SER A 148 3.63 13.55 -12.85
CA SER A 148 2.51 13.62 -13.79
C SER A 148 1.51 12.50 -13.60
N ARG A 149 1.98 11.25 -13.46
CA ARG A 149 1.12 10.07 -13.21
C ARG A 149 0.38 10.17 -11.88
N MET A 150 1.09 10.55 -10.83
CA MET A 150 0.49 10.68 -9.49
C MET A 150 -0.52 11.83 -9.42
N ARG A 151 -0.27 12.95 -10.09
CA ARG A 151 -1.25 14.05 -10.21
C ARG A 151 -2.53 13.62 -10.92
N ALA A 152 -2.41 12.86 -12.00
CA ALA A 152 -3.57 12.36 -12.73
C ALA A 152 -4.41 11.41 -11.87
N LEU A 153 -3.78 10.45 -11.20
CA LEU A 153 -4.46 9.53 -10.28
C LEU A 153 -5.10 10.27 -9.10
N MET A 154 -4.35 11.13 -8.42
CA MET A 154 -4.85 11.87 -7.26
C MET A 154 -6.01 12.80 -7.61
N LYS A 155 -6.05 13.37 -8.82
CA LYS A 155 -7.20 14.11 -9.31
C LYS A 155 -8.47 13.26 -9.32
N THR A 156 -8.36 12.00 -9.73
CA THR A 156 -9.49 11.05 -9.65
C THR A 156 -9.85 10.74 -8.20
N LEU A 157 -8.86 10.47 -7.33
CA LEU A 157 -9.10 10.23 -5.91
C LEU A 157 -9.74 11.43 -5.20
N GLU A 158 -9.47 12.67 -5.64
CA GLU A 158 -10.10 13.89 -5.14
C GLU A 158 -11.58 14.03 -5.55
N THR A 159 -12.01 13.41 -6.65
CA THR A 159 -13.32 13.66 -7.24
C THR A 159 -14.23 12.43 -7.34
N MET A 160 -13.67 11.22 -7.30
CA MET A 160 -14.43 9.97 -7.40
C MET A 160 -15.53 9.87 -6.33
N PRO A 161 -16.69 9.24 -6.60
CA PRO A 161 -17.73 9.07 -5.62
C PRO A 161 -17.25 8.22 -4.44
N LEU A 162 -17.72 8.51 -3.23
CA LEU A 162 -17.44 7.78 -1.99
C LEU A 162 -18.72 7.08 -1.51
N VAL A 163 -18.57 5.95 -0.83
CA VAL A 163 -19.69 5.26 -0.16
C VAL A 163 -20.26 6.20 0.90
N ASP A 164 -21.54 6.55 0.77
CA ASP A 164 -22.27 7.48 1.64
C ASP A 164 -21.49 8.80 1.91
N ASN A 165 -20.70 9.28 0.93
CA ASN A 165 -19.80 10.43 1.01
C ASN A 165 -18.73 10.34 2.12
N LYS A 166 -18.39 9.13 2.56
CA LYS A 166 -17.44 8.88 3.66
C LYS A 166 -16.09 8.39 3.17
N LEU A 167 -16.05 7.19 2.63
CA LEU A 167 -14.80 6.49 2.33
C LEU A 167 -14.84 5.86 0.94
N PRO A 168 -13.66 5.56 0.34
CA PRO A 168 -13.58 4.90 -0.96
C PRO A 168 -14.30 3.56 -0.98
N ASN A 169 -15.01 3.28 -2.07
CA ASN A 169 -15.59 1.98 -2.33
C ASN A 169 -14.50 0.91 -2.53
N LYS A 170 -14.83 -0.34 -2.28
CA LYS A 170 -13.90 -1.48 -2.45
C LYS A 170 -13.35 -1.63 -3.86
N SER A 171 -14.10 -1.23 -4.90
CA SER A 171 -13.67 -1.33 -6.29
C SER A 171 -14.22 -0.19 -7.14
N TYR A 172 -13.41 0.28 -8.08
CA TYR A 172 -13.75 1.35 -9.03
C TYR A 172 -13.46 0.94 -10.46
N SER A 173 -14.31 1.38 -11.39
CA SER A 173 -14.00 1.31 -12.82
C SER A 173 -12.81 2.20 -13.14
N THR A 174 -11.76 1.63 -13.69
CA THR A 174 -10.56 2.38 -14.09
C THR A 174 -10.80 3.26 -15.31
N ALA A 175 -11.82 2.95 -16.11
CA ALA A 175 -12.20 3.75 -17.27
C ALA A 175 -12.97 5.02 -16.89
N THR A 176 -13.80 4.96 -15.83
CA THR A 176 -14.75 6.03 -15.51
C THR A 176 -14.59 6.64 -14.13
N GLY A 177 -13.85 6.02 -13.22
CA GLY A 177 -13.76 6.41 -11.82
C GLY A 177 -15.06 6.17 -11.01
N LYS A 178 -16.06 5.50 -11.58
CA LYS A 178 -17.31 5.17 -10.89
C LYS A 178 -17.15 3.98 -9.96
N MET A 179 -17.94 3.93 -8.88
CA MET A 179 -18.03 2.77 -7.99
C MET A 179 -18.61 1.57 -8.73
N VAL A 180 -17.95 0.41 -8.58
CA VAL A 180 -18.36 -0.87 -9.17
C VAL A 180 -18.31 -2.00 -8.14
N THR A 181 -18.92 -3.13 -8.46
CA THR A 181 -18.74 -4.40 -7.75
C THR A 181 -17.40 -5.05 -8.13
N TYR A 182 -17.01 -6.11 -7.44
CA TYR A 182 -15.83 -6.91 -7.83
C TYR A 182 -15.95 -7.57 -9.21
N THR A 183 -17.17 -7.66 -9.77
CA THR A 183 -17.41 -8.12 -11.15
C THR A 183 -17.51 -6.97 -12.14
N ASN A 184 -17.03 -5.78 -11.79
CA ASN A 184 -17.02 -4.56 -12.60
C ASN A 184 -18.42 -4.10 -13.09
N LYS A 185 -19.47 -4.41 -12.34
CA LYS A 185 -20.82 -3.87 -12.56
C LYS A 185 -20.99 -2.56 -11.81
N GLU A 186 -21.55 -1.54 -12.46
CA GLU A 186 -21.80 -0.24 -11.83
C GLU A 186 -22.64 -0.40 -10.55
N SER A 187 -22.24 0.27 -9.49
CA SER A 187 -22.87 0.27 -8.18
C SER A 187 -22.93 1.69 -7.63
N PRO A 188 -23.96 2.49 -7.96
CA PRO A 188 -24.00 3.92 -7.63
C PRO A 188 -23.89 4.22 -6.12
N ASN A 189 -24.39 3.31 -5.28
CA ASN A 189 -24.29 3.43 -3.81
C ASN A 189 -23.05 2.75 -3.23
N GLY A 190 -22.22 2.12 -4.08
CA GLY A 190 -21.07 1.33 -3.66
C GLY A 190 -21.44 0.02 -2.95
N ILE A 191 -20.45 -0.82 -2.70
CA ILE A 191 -20.56 -2.11 -2.00
C ILE A 191 -19.99 -2.09 -0.58
N GLY A 192 -19.47 -0.93 -0.15
CA GLY A 192 -18.78 -0.73 1.11
C GLY A 192 -17.30 -0.40 0.91
N TRP A 193 -16.55 -0.32 2.01
CA TRP A 193 -15.11 -0.06 2.00
C TRP A 193 -14.33 -1.13 2.75
N SER A 194 -13.04 -1.21 2.44
CA SER A 194 -12.06 -1.99 3.18
C SER A 194 -11.16 -1.04 3.97
N ALA A 195 -11.10 -1.21 5.29
CA ALA A 195 -10.19 -0.46 6.15
C ALA A 195 -8.73 -0.85 5.90
N ILE A 196 -8.49 -2.11 5.54
CA ILE A 196 -7.16 -2.64 5.20
C ILE A 196 -6.63 -2.01 3.91
N ASP A 197 -7.44 -1.97 2.86
CA ASP A 197 -7.06 -1.35 1.58
C ASP A 197 -6.79 0.14 1.73
N ILE A 198 -7.64 0.85 2.51
CA ILE A 198 -7.46 2.27 2.81
C ILE A 198 -6.17 2.48 3.61
N GLY A 199 -5.90 1.62 4.61
CA GLY A 199 -4.64 1.63 5.34
C GLY A 199 -3.43 1.51 4.40
N ARG A 200 -3.48 0.62 3.41
CA ARG A 200 -2.38 0.48 2.46
C ARG A 200 -2.24 1.68 1.52
N VAL A 201 -3.33 2.24 0.99
CA VAL A 201 -3.23 3.40 0.08
C VAL A 201 -2.73 4.67 0.80
N LEU A 202 -2.86 4.74 2.11
CA LEU A 202 -2.26 5.82 2.90
C LEU A 202 -0.73 5.75 2.93
N VAL A 203 -0.11 4.58 2.75
CA VAL A 203 1.37 4.47 2.70
C VAL A 203 1.96 5.34 1.59
N PRO A 204 1.58 5.18 0.31
CA PRO A 204 2.08 6.04 -0.76
C PRO A 204 1.60 7.50 -0.64
N LEU A 205 0.39 7.76 -0.14
CA LEU A 205 -0.09 9.12 0.10
C LEU A 205 0.77 9.84 1.13
N ASN A 206 1.09 9.20 2.25
CA ASN A 206 2.02 9.72 3.25
C ASN A 206 3.43 9.90 2.68
N THR A 207 3.93 8.91 1.92
CA THR A 207 5.24 8.99 1.26
C THR A 207 5.31 10.21 0.34
N MET A 208 4.26 10.46 -0.46
CA MET A 208 4.19 11.62 -1.34
C MET A 208 4.10 12.93 -0.57
N ALA A 209 3.28 12.98 0.49
CA ALA A 209 3.14 14.17 1.30
C ALA A 209 4.47 14.61 1.95
N TRP A 210 5.36 13.68 2.27
CA TRP A 210 6.59 13.99 3.00
C TRP A 210 7.85 14.06 2.12
N ARG A 211 7.90 13.29 1.03
CA ARG A 211 9.10 13.25 0.17
C ARG A 211 9.00 14.06 -1.11
N TYR A 212 7.80 14.44 -1.51
CA TYR A 212 7.56 15.03 -2.82
C TYR A 212 6.78 16.35 -2.69
N PRO A 213 7.49 17.50 -2.46
CA PRO A 213 6.83 18.79 -2.23
C PRO A 213 5.81 19.16 -3.30
N GLU A 214 6.03 18.75 -4.56
CA GLU A 214 5.13 18.98 -5.69
C GLU A 214 3.80 18.24 -5.59
N LEU A 215 3.70 17.23 -4.72
CA LEU A 215 2.51 16.38 -4.53
C LEU A 215 1.88 16.54 -3.15
N THR A 216 2.57 17.20 -2.21
CA THR A 216 2.15 17.33 -0.80
C THR A 216 0.71 17.83 -0.67
N GLU A 217 0.39 18.96 -1.30
CA GLU A 217 -0.93 19.58 -1.20
C GLU A 217 -2.02 18.69 -1.80
N GLN A 218 -1.73 18.04 -2.91
CA GLN A 218 -2.71 17.17 -3.55
C GLN A 218 -2.96 15.90 -2.72
N ALA A 219 -1.91 15.28 -2.17
CA ALA A 219 -2.04 14.14 -1.27
C ALA A 219 -2.85 14.51 -0.01
N ARG A 220 -2.61 15.67 0.58
CA ARG A 220 -3.39 16.19 1.72
C ARG A 220 -4.87 16.39 1.37
N ARG A 221 -5.20 16.95 0.20
CA ARG A 221 -6.59 17.10 -0.23
C ARG A 221 -7.31 15.77 -0.40
N VAL A 222 -6.64 14.75 -0.97
CA VAL A 222 -7.19 13.39 -1.04
C VAL A 222 -7.52 12.86 0.36
N ILE A 223 -6.54 12.93 1.28
CA ILE A 223 -6.70 12.46 2.67
C ILE A 223 -7.81 13.23 3.39
N ALA A 224 -7.84 14.56 3.30
CA ALA A 224 -8.81 15.43 3.97
C ALA A 224 -10.27 15.17 3.54
N ARG A 225 -10.47 14.57 2.37
CA ARG A 225 -11.78 14.24 1.83
C ARG A 225 -12.42 13.03 2.53
N TRP A 226 -11.62 12.13 3.10
CA TRP A 226 -12.08 10.87 3.66
C TRP A 226 -12.52 11.03 5.12
N ASP A 227 -13.67 10.43 5.46
CA ASP A 227 -14.21 10.42 6.82
C ASP A 227 -13.60 9.28 7.64
N PHE A 228 -12.44 9.52 8.23
CA PHE A 228 -11.74 8.53 9.05
C PHE A 228 -12.47 8.18 10.35
N ALA A 229 -13.47 8.98 10.80
CA ALA A 229 -14.33 8.57 11.92
C ALA A 229 -15.11 7.27 11.62
N SER A 230 -15.29 6.97 10.35
CA SER A 230 -15.96 5.74 9.92
C SER A 230 -15.06 4.51 9.83
N ILE A 231 -13.72 4.67 9.92
CA ILE A 231 -12.76 3.57 9.72
C ILE A 231 -12.23 2.98 11.03
N SER A 232 -12.39 3.69 12.16
CA SER A 232 -11.96 3.21 13.47
C SER A 232 -13.11 3.28 14.48
N ARG A 233 -13.22 2.25 15.32
CA ARG A 233 -14.14 2.23 16.47
C ARG A 233 -13.47 1.50 17.62
N ASN A 234 -13.38 2.18 18.76
CA ASN A 234 -12.73 1.63 19.97
C ASN A 234 -11.31 1.12 19.66
N GLY A 235 -10.56 1.87 18.87
CA GLY A 235 -9.19 1.52 18.48
C GLY A 235 -9.05 0.34 17.51
N GLN A 236 -10.16 -0.23 17.01
CA GLN A 236 -10.19 -1.32 16.01
C GLN A 236 -10.54 -0.77 14.62
N MET A 237 -10.04 -1.43 13.60
CA MET A 237 -10.35 -1.09 12.21
C MET A 237 -11.73 -1.61 11.81
N MET A 238 -12.49 -0.75 11.12
CA MET A 238 -13.86 -1.03 10.68
C MET A 238 -13.98 -0.91 9.17
N GLY A 239 -14.17 -2.05 8.51
CA GLY A 239 -14.66 -2.11 7.15
C GLY A 239 -16.18 -1.92 7.10
N ALA A 240 -16.74 -1.83 5.91
CA ALA A 240 -18.18 -1.80 5.71
C ALA A 240 -18.60 -2.63 4.50
N VAL A 241 -19.79 -3.20 4.59
CA VAL A 241 -20.47 -3.89 3.48
C VAL A 241 -21.91 -3.40 3.35
N ARG A 242 -22.39 -3.31 2.12
CA ARG A 242 -23.79 -3.00 1.87
C ARG A 242 -24.57 -4.32 1.75
N ASP A 243 -25.58 -4.46 2.58
CA ASP A 243 -26.42 -5.67 2.55
C ASP A 243 -27.41 -5.66 1.37
N LYS A 244 -28.18 -6.74 1.22
CA LYS A 244 -29.15 -6.91 0.13
C LYS A 244 -30.31 -5.89 0.20
N GLN A 245 -30.57 -5.32 1.36
CA GLN A 245 -31.58 -4.28 1.59
C GLN A 245 -31.03 -2.87 1.32
N GLY A 246 -29.73 -2.76 1.00
CA GLY A 246 -29.06 -1.50 0.74
C GLY A 246 -28.53 -0.78 2.00
N ALA A 247 -28.66 -1.39 3.19
CA ALA A 247 -28.12 -0.82 4.43
C ALA A 247 -26.62 -1.07 4.56
N LEU A 248 -25.88 -0.05 5.04
CA LEU A 248 -24.43 -0.16 5.28
C LEU A 248 -24.18 -0.76 6.67
N LYS A 249 -23.53 -1.92 6.70
CA LYS A 249 -23.14 -2.62 7.92
C LYS A 249 -21.64 -2.48 8.16
N TYR A 250 -21.27 -2.05 9.35
CA TYR A 250 -19.87 -1.94 9.79
C TYR A 250 -19.43 -3.27 10.37
N LEU A 251 -18.26 -3.74 9.96
CA LEU A 251 -17.66 -5.00 10.40
C LEU A 251 -16.23 -4.74 10.84
N GLN A 252 -15.82 -5.35 11.96
CA GLN A 252 -14.41 -5.34 12.32
C GLN A 252 -13.60 -6.04 11.22
N GLU A 253 -12.59 -5.37 10.71
CA GLU A 253 -11.77 -5.85 9.61
C GLU A 253 -10.31 -5.96 10.04
N GLY A 254 -9.65 -6.96 9.47
CA GLY A 254 -8.28 -7.31 9.79
C GLY A 254 -8.16 -8.49 10.73
N ARG A 255 -7.04 -9.17 10.63
CA ARG A 255 -6.58 -10.28 11.47
C ARG A 255 -5.12 -10.02 11.80
N VAL A 256 -4.60 -10.72 12.78
CA VAL A 256 -3.19 -10.60 13.21
C VAL A 256 -2.25 -10.59 11.99
N GLY A 257 -1.48 -9.54 11.88
CA GLY A 257 -0.61 -9.23 10.76
C GLY A 257 -1.19 -8.17 9.83
N TYR A 258 -2.34 -8.40 9.21
CA TYR A 258 -2.99 -7.40 8.34
C TYR A 258 -3.50 -6.17 9.10
N GLU A 259 -4.11 -6.42 10.27
CA GLU A 259 -4.65 -5.34 11.09
C GLU A 259 -3.52 -4.39 11.53
N GLN A 260 -2.42 -4.95 12.05
CA GLN A 260 -1.27 -4.15 12.49
C GLN A 260 -0.59 -3.42 11.32
N TYR A 261 -0.40 -4.10 10.19
CA TYR A 261 0.17 -3.49 9.00
C TYR A 261 -0.62 -2.25 8.54
N ALA A 262 -1.92 -2.40 8.34
CA ALA A 262 -2.76 -1.32 7.83
C ALA A 262 -2.98 -0.20 8.88
N ALA A 263 -3.05 -0.55 10.18
CA ALA A 263 -3.23 0.42 11.25
C ALA A 263 -2.03 1.37 11.40
N LYS A 264 -0.82 0.96 11.02
CA LYS A 264 0.38 1.84 11.08
C LYS A 264 0.17 3.15 10.31
N SER A 265 -0.31 3.07 9.07
CA SER A 265 -0.54 4.27 8.25
C SER A 265 -1.65 5.18 8.79
N LEU A 266 -2.68 4.60 9.39
CA LEU A 266 -3.75 5.33 10.06
C LEU A 266 -3.24 6.00 11.34
N GLY A 267 -2.40 5.31 12.11
CA GLY A 267 -1.73 5.87 13.29
C GLY A 267 -0.84 7.08 12.97
N LEU A 268 -0.18 7.06 11.79
CA LEU A 268 0.61 8.21 11.29
C LEU A 268 -0.24 9.46 11.02
N LEU A 269 -1.54 9.31 10.81
CA LEU A 269 -2.50 10.42 10.72
C LEU A 269 -3.03 10.85 12.10
N GLY A 270 -2.60 10.21 13.19
CA GLY A 270 -3.06 10.50 14.55
C GLY A 270 -4.41 9.86 14.91
N LEU A 271 -4.87 8.85 14.17
CA LEU A 271 -6.10 8.14 14.49
C LEU A 271 -5.91 7.20 15.68
N ASP A 272 -6.95 7.06 16.50
CA ASP A 272 -6.98 5.99 17.52
C ASP A 272 -7.16 4.64 16.86
N VAL A 273 -6.04 3.92 16.74
CA VAL A 273 -5.94 2.55 16.25
C VAL A 273 -5.10 1.68 17.22
N GLY A 274 -5.00 2.11 18.47
CA GLY A 274 -4.15 1.46 19.48
C GLY A 274 -4.48 -0.01 19.67
N ARG A 275 -5.74 -0.39 19.63
CA ARG A 275 -6.16 -1.78 19.72
C ARG A 275 -5.81 -2.58 18.46
N ALA A 276 -5.96 -1.98 17.26
CA ALA A 276 -5.56 -2.60 16.00
C ALA A 276 -4.04 -2.81 15.92
N LEU A 277 -3.24 -1.93 16.52
CA LEU A 277 -1.78 -2.07 16.61
C LEU A 277 -1.32 -3.12 17.64
N ASN A 278 -2.20 -3.55 18.53
CA ASN A 278 -1.85 -4.53 19.56
C ASN A 278 -1.79 -5.94 18.98
N TRP A 279 -0.61 -6.54 18.98
CA TRP A 279 -0.39 -7.89 18.52
C TRP A 279 -0.99 -8.98 19.43
N ASN A 280 -1.14 -8.73 20.73
CA ASN A 280 -1.33 -9.78 21.74
C ASN A 280 -2.80 -10.18 21.94
N GLU A 281 -3.75 -9.27 21.74
CA GLU A 281 -5.16 -9.49 22.12
C GLU A 281 -5.77 -10.74 21.47
N PHE A 282 -5.51 -10.93 20.18
CA PHE A 282 -6.05 -12.05 19.42
C PHE A 282 -4.99 -13.03 18.92
N LEU A 283 -3.75 -12.89 19.40
CA LEU A 283 -2.64 -13.73 19.01
C LEU A 283 -2.79 -15.16 19.57
N GLN A 284 -2.57 -16.13 18.70
CA GLN A 284 -2.20 -17.50 19.06
C GLN A 284 -0.97 -17.90 18.26
N TYR A 285 -0.25 -18.91 18.73
CA TYR A 285 0.82 -19.52 17.97
C TYR A 285 0.41 -20.87 17.43
N VAL A 286 0.75 -21.11 16.17
CA VAL A 286 0.61 -22.42 15.51
C VAL A 286 2.00 -22.98 15.26
N ASP A 287 2.29 -24.15 15.77
CA ASP A 287 3.56 -24.81 15.48
C ASP A 287 3.58 -25.31 14.03
N ILE A 288 4.55 -24.84 13.23
CA ILE A 288 4.81 -25.31 11.88
C ILE A 288 6.31 -25.60 11.76
N TYR A 289 6.69 -26.83 11.65
CA TYR A 289 8.10 -27.28 11.64
C TYR A 289 8.91 -26.81 12.86
N GLY A 290 8.31 -26.83 14.04
CA GLY A 290 8.93 -26.37 15.29
C GLY A 290 9.00 -24.84 15.44
N ILE A 291 8.38 -24.10 14.51
CA ILE A 291 8.35 -22.64 14.52
C ILE A 291 6.99 -22.16 15.01
N LYS A 292 6.98 -21.30 16.04
CA LYS A 292 5.78 -20.65 16.57
C LYS A 292 5.30 -19.55 15.59
N VAL A 293 4.47 -19.91 14.61
CA VAL A 293 3.90 -19.02 13.61
C VAL A 293 2.76 -18.21 14.24
N PRO A 294 2.75 -16.86 14.12
CA PRO A 294 1.65 -16.04 14.64
C PRO A 294 0.39 -16.26 13.80
N ALA A 295 -0.74 -16.42 14.49
CA ALA A 295 -2.06 -16.57 13.89
C ALA A 295 -3.11 -15.86 14.74
N ASP A 296 -4.25 -15.56 14.15
CA ASP A 296 -5.38 -14.93 14.82
C ASP A 296 -6.32 -15.99 15.42
N LYS A 297 -6.77 -15.79 16.65
CA LYS A 297 -7.77 -16.64 17.32
C LYS A 297 -9.15 -16.51 16.69
N ARG A 298 -9.45 -15.38 16.06
CA ARG A 298 -10.75 -15.06 15.44
C ARG A 298 -10.87 -15.82 14.13
N ASP A 299 -11.64 -16.86 14.10
CA ASP A 299 -11.91 -17.66 12.89
C ASP A 299 -13.22 -17.27 12.20
N ALA A 300 -13.47 -17.84 11.03
CA ALA A 300 -14.66 -17.57 10.25
C ALA A 300 -15.95 -18.06 10.91
N LYS A 301 -15.90 -19.12 11.68
CA LYS A 301 -17.08 -19.72 12.33
C LYS A 301 -17.64 -18.80 13.41
N MET A 302 -16.76 -18.15 14.18
CA MET A 302 -17.18 -17.29 15.29
C MET A 302 -17.31 -15.83 14.88
N TYR A 303 -16.47 -15.35 13.96
CA TYR A 303 -16.33 -13.92 13.62
C TYR A 303 -16.71 -13.58 12.17
N GLY A 304 -17.12 -14.57 11.36
CA GLY A 304 -17.59 -14.35 10.00
C GLY A 304 -16.52 -13.99 8.98
N ALA A 305 -15.23 -14.00 9.35
CA ALA A 305 -14.12 -13.72 8.45
C ALA A 305 -12.95 -14.68 8.68
N GLN A 306 -12.27 -15.04 7.59
CA GLN A 306 -11.16 -16.00 7.61
C GLN A 306 -9.93 -15.41 8.34
N ASN A 307 -9.18 -16.26 9.04
CA ASN A 307 -7.96 -15.87 9.76
C ASN A 307 -6.70 -16.29 8.98
N PHE A 308 -6.53 -15.71 7.79
CA PHE A 308 -5.41 -16.01 6.92
C PHE A 308 -4.06 -15.66 7.54
N VAL A 309 -3.09 -16.58 7.46
CA VAL A 309 -1.68 -16.31 7.69
C VAL A 309 -0.94 -16.46 6.36
N VAL A 310 -0.61 -15.35 5.73
CA VAL A 310 0.05 -15.28 4.42
C VAL A 310 1.32 -14.43 4.50
N SER A 311 2.12 -14.42 3.45
CA SER A 311 3.35 -13.60 3.39
C SER A 311 3.07 -12.11 3.25
N GLU A 312 1.98 -11.72 2.57
CA GLU A 312 1.74 -10.38 2.01
C GLU A 312 1.97 -9.26 3.02
N ASN A 313 1.22 -9.24 4.09
CA ASN A 313 1.28 -8.17 5.09
C ASN A 313 2.62 -8.10 5.82
N TYR A 314 3.28 -9.25 6.06
CA TYR A 314 4.59 -9.29 6.73
C TYR A 314 5.71 -8.79 5.81
N MET A 315 5.69 -9.17 4.53
CA MET A 315 6.70 -8.70 3.60
C MET A 315 6.53 -7.21 3.27
N LEU A 316 5.28 -6.73 3.14
CA LEU A 316 4.99 -5.31 2.92
C LEU A 316 5.39 -4.46 4.12
N ASP A 317 5.17 -4.94 5.35
CA ASP A 317 5.64 -4.26 6.55
C ASP A 317 7.17 -4.01 6.50
N GLY A 318 7.93 -5.00 6.05
CA GLY A 318 9.36 -4.86 5.85
C GLY A 318 9.76 -3.87 4.75
N LEU A 319 9.15 -3.98 3.59
CA LEU A 319 9.48 -3.16 2.42
C LEU A 319 9.07 -1.71 2.60
N GLU A 320 7.91 -1.46 3.21
CA GLU A 320 7.31 -0.15 3.31
C GLU A 320 7.69 0.59 4.60
N TYR A 321 7.59 -0.07 5.76
CA TYR A 321 7.87 0.53 7.08
C TYR A 321 9.25 0.20 7.64
N GLY A 322 9.91 -0.87 7.16
CA GLY A 322 11.20 -1.35 7.69
C GLY A 322 11.07 -2.13 8.99
N PHE A 323 9.89 -2.67 9.25
CA PHE A 323 9.48 -3.40 10.46
C PHE A 323 9.46 -2.55 11.74
N ASP A 324 8.70 -2.98 12.72
CA ASP A 324 8.93 -2.82 14.15
C ASP A 324 9.56 -4.10 14.73
N GLY A 325 9.83 -4.10 16.04
CA GLY A 325 10.44 -5.28 16.70
C GLY A 325 9.61 -6.55 16.56
N THR A 326 8.28 -6.46 16.70
CA THR A 326 7.37 -7.59 16.63
C THR A 326 7.15 -8.07 15.21
N SER A 327 6.86 -7.17 14.28
CA SER A 327 6.62 -7.52 12.87
C SER A 327 7.87 -8.14 12.23
N ARG A 328 9.07 -7.70 12.62
CA ARG A 328 10.36 -8.27 12.16
C ARG A 328 10.51 -9.73 12.58
N GLU A 329 10.21 -10.03 13.84
CA GLU A 329 10.28 -11.41 14.34
C GLU A 329 9.24 -12.30 13.67
N TYR A 330 8.00 -11.82 13.52
CA TYR A 330 6.95 -12.61 12.91
C TYR A 330 7.17 -12.83 11.41
N ALA A 331 7.64 -11.83 10.68
CA ALA A 331 8.05 -11.99 9.29
C ALA A 331 9.13 -13.06 9.13
N TRP A 332 10.12 -13.09 10.02
CA TRP A 332 11.14 -14.12 10.04
C TRP A 332 10.56 -15.50 10.28
N ARG A 333 9.65 -15.67 11.24
CA ARG A 333 8.98 -16.95 11.51
C ARG A 333 8.13 -17.43 10.34
N ILE A 334 7.39 -16.54 9.69
CA ILE A 334 6.62 -16.81 8.47
C ILE A 334 7.55 -17.31 7.36
N TYR A 335 8.66 -16.63 7.14
CA TYR A 335 9.66 -17.04 6.16
C TYR A 335 10.29 -18.40 6.49
N GLN A 336 10.72 -18.61 7.74
CA GLN A 336 11.34 -19.86 8.18
C GLN A 336 10.39 -21.07 8.09
N ALA A 337 9.11 -20.89 8.37
CA ALA A 337 8.12 -21.96 8.21
C ALA A 337 8.01 -22.40 6.74
N GLN A 338 8.07 -21.47 5.78
CA GLN A 338 8.08 -21.78 4.36
C GLN A 338 9.39 -22.48 3.94
N LYS A 339 10.52 -22.03 4.46
CA LYS A 339 11.83 -22.71 4.27
C LYS A 339 11.83 -24.10 4.92
N GLY A 340 11.15 -24.27 6.05
CA GLY A 340 10.93 -25.57 6.71
C GLY A 340 10.17 -26.54 5.81
N ARG A 341 9.11 -26.10 5.11
CA ARG A 341 8.39 -26.91 4.13
C ARG A 341 9.30 -27.35 2.97
N TYR A 342 10.14 -26.45 2.47
CA TYR A 342 11.14 -26.81 1.46
C TYR A 342 12.14 -27.85 2.00
N ASN A 343 12.62 -27.71 3.23
CA ASN A 343 13.58 -28.64 3.80
C ASN A 343 12.97 -30.05 3.97
N ASP A 344 11.70 -30.14 4.32
CA ASP A 344 10.95 -31.38 4.48
C ASP A 344 10.50 -31.99 3.14
N LYS A 345 9.78 -31.23 2.31
CA LYS A 345 9.12 -31.71 1.10
C LYS A 345 9.94 -31.51 -0.19
N LYS A 346 11.01 -30.73 -0.14
CA LYS A 346 11.79 -30.29 -1.33
C LYS A 346 10.97 -29.47 -2.33
N ILE A 347 9.86 -28.87 -1.89
CA ILE A 347 8.98 -28.00 -2.66
C ILE A 347 9.28 -26.55 -2.31
N LEU A 348 9.75 -25.77 -3.30
CA LEU A 348 9.96 -24.33 -3.14
C LEU A 348 8.63 -23.65 -2.73
N THR A 349 8.66 -22.93 -1.64
CA THR A 349 7.47 -22.37 -1.01
C THR A 349 7.67 -20.89 -0.69
N ALA A 350 6.97 -20.03 -1.41
CA ALA A 350 6.74 -18.62 -1.08
C ALA A 350 5.29 -18.34 -1.46
N ILE A 351 4.41 -18.42 -0.46
CA ILE A 351 2.95 -18.36 -0.65
C ILE A 351 2.40 -17.01 -0.21
N SER A 352 1.34 -16.58 -0.88
CA SER A 352 0.64 -15.34 -0.58
C SER A 352 -0.83 -15.43 -0.98
N GLU A 353 -1.53 -14.33 -1.01
CA GLU A 353 -2.79 -14.17 -1.70
C GLU A 353 -2.53 -13.77 -3.15
N ASP A 354 -3.17 -14.40 -4.10
CA ASP A 354 -2.84 -14.21 -5.51
C ASP A 354 -4.06 -14.25 -6.43
N HIS A 355 -4.01 -13.44 -7.49
CA HIS A 355 -4.92 -13.56 -8.62
C HIS A 355 -4.61 -14.80 -9.45
N LEU A 356 -5.66 -15.41 -10.00
CA LEU A 356 -5.57 -16.56 -10.89
C LEU A 356 -5.98 -16.18 -12.32
N ASP A 357 -5.46 -16.90 -13.28
CA ASP A 357 -5.79 -16.80 -14.70
C ASP A 357 -7.12 -17.49 -15.09
N GLY A 358 -7.80 -18.11 -14.12
CA GLY A 358 -9.10 -18.75 -14.26
C GLY A 358 -9.87 -18.78 -12.94
N PRO A 359 -11.15 -19.26 -12.94
CA PRO A 359 -11.91 -19.38 -11.70
C PRO A 359 -11.17 -20.24 -10.65
N PRO A 360 -11.21 -19.84 -9.38
CA PRO A 360 -12.04 -18.79 -8.75
C PRO A 360 -11.48 -17.36 -8.83
N TYR A 361 -10.49 -17.08 -9.65
CA TYR A 361 -9.83 -15.81 -9.94
C TYR A 361 -9.00 -15.20 -8.82
N PHE A 362 -9.20 -15.61 -7.57
CA PHE A 362 -8.42 -15.14 -6.42
C PHE A 362 -8.41 -16.19 -5.31
N ILE A 363 -7.24 -16.40 -4.69
CA ILE A 363 -7.05 -17.35 -3.59
C ILE A 363 -6.15 -16.78 -2.50
N TYR A 364 -6.27 -17.39 -1.33
CA TYR A 364 -5.34 -17.26 -0.23
C TYR A 364 -4.59 -18.58 -0.05
N SER A 365 -3.31 -18.61 -0.46
CA SER A 365 -2.39 -19.68 -0.10
C SER A 365 -1.80 -19.35 1.27
N THR A 366 -2.13 -20.14 2.31
CA THR A 366 -1.85 -19.76 3.69
C THR A 366 -0.90 -20.76 4.37
N LEU A 367 -0.14 -20.27 5.35
CA LEU A 367 0.55 -21.14 6.30
C LEU A 367 -0.46 -21.79 7.27
N PHE A 368 -1.50 -21.01 7.60
CA PHE A 368 -2.58 -21.45 8.47
C PHE A 368 -3.85 -20.63 8.17
N ALA A 369 -4.98 -21.31 8.11
CA ALA A 369 -6.30 -20.67 8.10
C ALA A 369 -7.34 -21.66 8.62
N ASN A 370 -8.28 -21.20 9.45
CA ASN A 370 -9.44 -21.96 9.93
C ASN A 370 -9.07 -23.33 10.52
N GLY A 371 -8.02 -23.40 11.34
CA GLY A 371 -7.60 -24.62 12.01
C GLY A 371 -6.72 -25.56 11.15
N LYS A 372 -6.44 -25.22 9.88
CA LYS A 372 -5.62 -26.06 8.99
C LYS A 372 -4.32 -25.39 8.63
N LYS A 373 -3.21 -26.13 8.72
CA LYS A 373 -1.89 -25.73 8.21
C LYS A 373 -1.87 -25.92 6.70
N TRP A 374 -1.20 -25.01 6.01
CA TRP A 374 -1.02 -25.04 4.54
C TRP A 374 -2.35 -25.07 3.77
N ASN A 375 -3.37 -24.41 4.29
CA ASN A 375 -4.68 -24.38 3.68
C ASN A 375 -4.69 -23.39 2.50
N VAL A 376 -5.25 -23.79 1.36
CA VAL A 376 -5.49 -22.88 0.21
C VAL A 376 -6.99 -22.74 0.05
N ILE A 377 -7.49 -21.52 0.17
CA ILE A 377 -8.92 -21.24 0.18
C ILE A 377 -9.26 -19.97 -0.61
N THR A 378 -10.50 -19.92 -1.08
CA THR A 378 -11.09 -18.69 -1.60
C THR A 378 -11.47 -17.75 -0.47
N GLU A 379 -11.84 -16.51 -0.79
CA GLU A 379 -12.38 -15.53 0.17
C GLU A 379 -13.53 -16.10 1.02
N ASN A 380 -14.38 -16.93 0.42
CA ASN A 380 -15.52 -17.58 1.09
C ASN A 380 -15.15 -18.91 1.80
N GLY A 381 -13.87 -19.21 1.96
CA GLY A 381 -13.39 -20.41 2.66
C GLY A 381 -13.54 -21.73 1.90
N LYS A 382 -13.88 -21.71 0.60
CA LYS A 382 -13.95 -22.91 -0.22
C LYS A 382 -12.55 -23.40 -0.54
N ASP A 383 -12.38 -24.72 -0.59
CA ASP A 383 -11.12 -25.37 -0.95
C ASP A 383 -10.62 -24.93 -2.33
N ALA A 384 -9.35 -24.63 -2.42
CA ALA A 384 -8.66 -24.20 -3.63
C ALA A 384 -7.23 -24.78 -3.71
N GLU A 385 -6.98 -25.92 -3.06
CA GLU A 385 -5.67 -26.55 -2.90
C GLU A 385 -4.94 -26.76 -4.25
N ALA A 386 -5.71 -27.08 -5.30
CA ALA A 386 -5.16 -27.29 -6.65
C ALA A 386 -4.45 -26.06 -7.24
N PHE A 387 -4.72 -24.87 -6.70
CA PHE A 387 -4.17 -23.59 -7.18
C PHE A 387 -3.00 -23.07 -6.34
N ARG A 388 -2.49 -23.86 -5.37
CA ARG A 388 -1.29 -23.47 -4.63
C ARG A 388 -0.17 -23.15 -5.61
N MET A 389 0.57 -22.06 -5.34
CA MET A 389 1.65 -21.64 -6.23
C MET A 389 2.86 -21.11 -5.48
N LEU A 390 4.00 -21.10 -6.15
CA LEU A 390 5.14 -20.26 -5.82
C LEU A 390 4.83 -18.85 -6.32
N SER A 391 4.49 -17.95 -5.40
CA SER A 391 4.06 -16.58 -5.69
C SER A 391 5.23 -15.70 -6.10
N THR A 392 5.14 -15.07 -7.27
CA THR A 392 6.18 -14.17 -7.78
C THR A 392 6.48 -13.02 -6.81
N LYS A 393 5.46 -12.33 -6.33
CA LYS A 393 5.63 -11.19 -5.41
C LYS A 393 6.27 -11.61 -4.09
N ALA A 394 5.86 -12.76 -3.54
CA ALA A 394 6.44 -13.27 -2.30
C ALA A 394 7.91 -13.66 -2.47
N VAL A 395 8.29 -14.24 -3.61
CA VAL A 395 9.69 -14.56 -3.91
C VAL A 395 10.54 -13.30 -3.95
N PHE A 396 10.13 -12.27 -4.69
CA PHE A 396 10.88 -11.01 -4.77
C PHE A 396 11.00 -10.32 -3.42
N ALA A 397 9.91 -10.28 -2.67
CA ALA A 397 9.89 -9.61 -1.37
C ALA A 397 10.78 -10.33 -0.35
N TRP A 398 10.67 -11.66 -0.22
CA TRP A 398 11.54 -12.41 0.68
C TRP A 398 13.02 -12.34 0.25
N HIS A 399 13.29 -12.33 -1.07
CA HIS A 399 14.67 -12.15 -1.55
C HIS A 399 15.21 -10.74 -1.21
N ALA A 400 14.40 -9.71 -1.33
CA ALA A 400 14.80 -8.36 -0.96
C ALA A 400 15.11 -8.24 0.55
N LEU A 401 14.31 -8.91 1.40
CA LEU A 401 14.43 -8.84 2.85
C LEU A 401 15.55 -9.71 3.42
N TYR A 402 15.80 -10.91 2.86
CA TYR A 402 16.68 -11.91 3.50
C TYR A 402 17.87 -12.35 2.67
N ARG A 403 17.81 -12.37 1.35
CA ARG A 403 18.92 -12.65 0.42
C ARG A 403 19.81 -13.86 0.78
N ASP A 404 19.19 -14.98 1.11
CA ASP A 404 19.92 -16.25 1.36
C ASP A 404 19.87 -17.18 0.14
N ASP A 405 20.51 -18.35 0.27
CA ASP A 405 20.54 -19.37 -0.79
C ASP A 405 19.14 -19.86 -1.18
N TYR A 406 18.23 -19.93 -0.21
CA TYR A 406 16.86 -20.38 -0.46
C TYR A 406 16.08 -19.35 -1.29
N THR A 407 16.16 -18.09 -0.94
CA THR A 407 15.53 -17.01 -1.73
C THR A 407 16.13 -16.91 -3.12
N SER A 408 17.44 -17.14 -3.25
CA SER A 408 18.13 -17.16 -4.55
C SER A 408 17.65 -18.30 -5.45
N LYS A 409 17.41 -19.50 -4.89
CA LYS A 409 16.81 -20.64 -5.62
C LYS A 409 15.38 -20.32 -6.10
N MET A 410 14.57 -19.71 -5.23
CA MET A 410 13.22 -19.29 -5.59
C MET A 410 13.23 -18.25 -6.72
N LEU A 411 14.09 -17.24 -6.62
CA LEU A 411 14.23 -16.20 -7.64
C LEU A 411 14.66 -16.79 -8.98
N ALA A 412 15.65 -17.68 -8.99
CA ALA A 412 16.08 -18.39 -10.20
C ALA A 412 14.93 -19.20 -10.85
N THR A 413 14.03 -19.75 -10.04
CA THR A 413 12.88 -20.54 -10.52
C THR A 413 11.81 -19.68 -11.18
N ILE A 414 11.56 -18.46 -10.68
CA ILE A 414 10.52 -17.59 -11.25
C ILE A 414 11.06 -16.63 -12.33
N THR A 415 12.37 -16.38 -12.40
CA THR A 415 12.97 -15.49 -13.40
C THR A 415 12.57 -15.84 -14.84
N PRO A 416 12.51 -17.12 -15.26
CA PRO A 416 12.06 -17.49 -16.61
C PRO A 416 10.58 -17.19 -16.91
N LEU A 417 9.76 -16.90 -15.91
CA LEU A 417 8.33 -16.59 -16.09
C LEU A 417 8.10 -15.16 -16.59
N ALA A 418 9.12 -14.31 -16.51
CA ALA A 418 9.05 -12.91 -16.89
C ALA A 418 8.57 -12.72 -18.33
N ASN A 419 7.61 -11.85 -18.54
CA ASN A 419 7.14 -11.46 -19.86
C ASN A 419 7.52 -10.00 -20.16
N PRO A 420 8.44 -9.72 -21.09
CA PRO A 420 8.90 -8.36 -21.39
C PRO A 420 7.79 -7.42 -21.87
N GLU A 421 6.71 -7.97 -22.43
CA GLU A 421 5.59 -7.18 -22.99
C GLU A 421 4.45 -6.97 -21.98
N LYS A 422 4.30 -7.86 -20.96
CA LYS A 422 3.16 -7.85 -20.04
C LYS A 422 3.54 -7.56 -18.58
N GLY A 423 4.80 -7.81 -18.21
CA GLY A 423 5.25 -7.74 -16.82
C GLY A 423 5.51 -9.13 -16.21
N TRP A 424 5.36 -9.24 -14.90
CA TRP A 424 5.50 -10.49 -14.15
C TRP A 424 4.13 -11.14 -13.93
N PRO A 425 3.99 -12.45 -14.24
CA PRO A 425 2.79 -13.22 -13.90
C PRO A 425 2.75 -13.50 -12.39
N ALA A 426 1.58 -13.87 -11.87
CA ALA A 426 1.36 -14.08 -10.44
C ALA A 426 2.23 -15.17 -9.81
N GLY A 427 2.57 -16.22 -10.57
CA GLY A 427 3.41 -17.28 -10.05
C GLY A 427 3.44 -18.55 -10.90
N ARG A 428 3.89 -19.63 -10.26
CA ARG A 428 3.95 -20.97 -10.85
C ARG A 428 3.16 -21.94 -9.98
N TYR A 429 2.16 -22.59 -10.55
CA TYR A 429 1.35 -23.61 -9.85
C TYR A 429 2.22 -24.78 -9.36
N GLU A 430 2.06 -25.13 -8.10
CA GLU A 430 2.84 -26.20 -7.47
C GLU A 430 2.50 -27.58 -8.07
N ALA A 431 1.20 -27.86 -8.27
CA ALA A 431 0.73 -29.16 -8.73
C ALA A 431 1.11 -29.47 -10.18
N THR A 432 1.10 -28.47 -11.06
CA THR A 432 1.29 -28.67 -12.50
C THR A 432 2.64 -28.17 -13.02
N GLY A 433 3.30 -27.29 -12.26
CA GLY A 433 4.47 -26.56 -12.72
C GLY A 433 4.20 -25.53 -13.79
N GLN A 434 2.94 -25.30 -14.18
CA GLN A 434 2.55 -24.31 -15.16
C GLN A 434 2.59 -22.89 -14.58
N THR A 435 2.82 -21.92 -15.46
CA THR A 435 2.76 -20.50 -15.08
C THR A 435 1.29 -20.08 -14.94
N ASN A 436 0.94 -19.47 -13.82
CA ASN A 436 -0.31 -18.74 -13.68
C ASN A 436 -0.20 -17.43 -14.47
N GLN A 437 -0.91 -17.34 -15.58
CA GLN A 437 -0.86 -16.22 -16.54
C GLN A 437 -1.62 -14.95 -16.07
N SER A 438 -1.96 -14.84 -14.81
CA SER A 438 -2.52 -13.62 -14.26
C SER A 438 -1.42 -12.56 -14.12
N PHE A 439 -1.45 -11.53 -14.94
CA PHE A 439 -0.63 -10.32 -14.80
C PHE A 439 -1.46 -9.27 -14.07
N ASN A 440 -0.96 -8.75 -12.95
CA ASN A 440 -1.72 -7.87 -12.08
C ASN A 440 -0.87 -6.76 -11.45
N ALA A 441 -1.54 -5.70 -10.99
CA ALA A 441 -0.91 -4.52 -10.42
C ALA A 441 -0.16 -4.85 -9.13
N ASN A 442 -0.75 -5.70 -8.27
CA ASN A 442 -0.16 -6.04 -6.99
C ASN A 442 1.18 -6.77 -7.15
N THR A 443 1.23 -7.82 -7.99
CA THR A 443 2.47 -8.56 -8.26
C THR A 443 3.56 -7.63 -8.80
N ASN A 444 3.26 -6.82 -9.82
CA ASN A 444 4.25 -5.97 -10.46
C ASN A 444 4.65 -4.77 -9.57
N GLY A 445 3.74 -4.26 -8.74
CA GLY A 445 4.04 -3.25 -7.75
C GLY A 445 5.04 -3.75 -6.71
N ILE A 446 4.78 -4.91 -6.11
CA ILE A 446 5.66 -5.50 -5.09
C ILE A 446 7.02 -5.89 -5.65
N VAL A 447 7.10 -6.34 -6.91
CA VAL A 447 8.41 -6.57 -7.58
C VAL A 447 9.21 -5.28 -7.65
N LEU A 448 8.60 -4.16 -8.05
CA LEU A 448 9.28 -2.85 -8.07
C LEU A 448 9.68 -2.37 -6.67
N GLU A 449 8.79 -2.49 -5.69
CA GLU A 449 9.07 -2.15 -4.30
C GLU A 449 10.23 -2.97 -3.73
N SER A 450 10.25 -4.28 -4.00
CA SER A 450 11.32 -5.19 -3.57
C SER A 450 12.68 -4.79 -4.13
N LEU A 451 12.75 -4.47 -5.41
CA LEU A 451 13.98 -4.04 -6.07
C LEU A 451 14.41 -2.63 -5.61
N ALA A 452 13.44 -1.71 -5.38
CA ALA A 452 13.73 -0.42 -4.80
C ALA A 452 14.24 -0.54 -3.35
N TYR A 453 13.70 -1.48 -2.57
CA TYR A 453 14.18 -1.79 -1.22
C TYR A 453 15.64 -2.28 -1.23
N ILE A 454 16.01 -3.17 -2.17
CA ILE A 454 17.40 -3.61 -2.33
C ILE A 454 18.34 -2.43 -2.58
N GLN A 455 17.90 -1.43 -3.35
CA GLN A 455 18.76 -0.29 -3.71
C GLN A 455 18.77 0.83 -2.67
N GLN A 456 17.66 1.08 -2.00
CA GLN A 456 17.49 2.31 -1.20
C GLN A 456 16.84 2.08 0.19
N GLY A 457 16.55 0.83 0.55
CA GLY A 457 15.84 0.51 1.79
C GLY A 457 14.35 0.84 1.72
N LYS A 458 13.71 0.89 2.90
CA LYS A 458 12.26 1.03 3.06
C LYS A 458 11.64 2.24 2.34
N MET A 459 10.32 2.13 2.09
CA MET A 459 9.58 3.15 1.35
C MET A 459 9.39 4.44 2.17
N LEU A 460 8.91 4.32 3.39
CA LEU A 460 8.65 5.46 4.27
C LEU A 460 9.96 6.07 4.81
N PRO A 461 10.03 7.41 4.93
CA PRO A 461 11.29 8.11 5.20
C PRO A 461 11.80 8.05 6.64
N PHE A 462 11.00 7.57 7.62
CA PHE A 462 11.31 7.60 9.07
C PHE A 462 11.29 6.23 9.71
#